data_1c431752ccedcb0403df85b7f08f822c
#
_entry.id   1c431752ccedcb0403df85b7f08f822c
#
_cell.length_a   1.000
_cell.length_b   1.000
_cell.length_c   1.000
_cell.angle_alpha   90.00
_cell.angle_beta   90.00
_cell.angle_gamma   90.00
#
_symmetry.space_group_name_H-M   'P 1'
#
loop_
_entity.id
_entity.type
_entity.pdbx_description
1 polymer ?
#
loop_
_entity_poly.entity_id
_entity_poly.type
_entity_poly.pdbx_seq_one_letter_code
_entity_poly.pdbx_strand_id
1 'polypeptide(L)'
;MFFSAKKNLVIVLTIVCSTGIFGLDLTDLSYNLADKFYSLTGNYEGTTGFRSLLIPSGGRAESLGNAYTGLADDISYIDFNPAASSILENTEISLFHNSWIADSAMETIAATTRIKNLGIGGKISCFYVPFSEYDSFGTKSSSNYYTETTAVFNVSHNFHPGYIFKGLAVGSNIKFSWRGMPDYSDKTTGKTISGSGLEQSALAFMADIGIITQFNFLKFYNSRESNCRAGVSFSNLGAAITGFGSSIEFDDPLTTSAGIGFSYKPLRPLTFSFEFRQPFDISALDEYQIFYAGTGFCADITSYFSILCGFQLKGANPRFSLGSEFEIFKMRFNLNYSLDLTSSLNPINRISVSAKIKLGDKGRKEIRLKVDELYSYGLSLYAERKYDEAIIAWQEALKLDKYFDPAREAIEIASQYSSMLKLIQDLTDYNNEQE
;
A
#
# COMPACT_ATOMS: atom_id res chain seq x y z
N MET A 1 -15.70 -7.93 36.03
CA MET A 1 -14.95 -6.73 36.50
C MET A 1 -13.81 -6.33 35.58
N PHE A 2 -13.20 -7.22 34.83
CA PHE A 2 -12.11 -6.93 33.88
C PHE A 2 -12.54 -6.23 32.55
N PHE A 3 -13.79 -6.33 32.16
CA PHE A 3 -14.28 -5.71 30.92
C PHE A 3 -14.56 -4.19 31.02
N SER A 4 -14.84 -3.70 32.23
CA SER A 4 -15.10 -2.26 32.48
C SER A 4 -13.83 -1.43 32.49
N ALA A 5 -12.71 -1.97 32.99
CA ALA A 5 -11.44 -1.26 33.04
C ALA A 5 -10.80 -1.01 31.67
N LYS A 6 -10.96 -1.95 30.71
CA LYS A 6 -10.45 -1.79 29.33
C LYS A 6 -11.23 -0.73 28.54
N LYS A 7 -12.54 -0.61 28.74
CA LYS A 7 -13.35 0.41 28.07
C LYS A 7 -12.99 1.83 28.51
N ASN A 8 -12.72 2.00 29.81
CA ASN A 8 -12.33 3.28 30.36
C ASN A 8 -10.90 3.69 29.96
N LEU A 9 -9.99 2.73 29.80
CA LEU A 9 -8.62 3.00 29.36
C LEU A 9 -8.57 3.47 27.91
N VAL A 10 -9.38 2.89 27.01
CA VAL A 10 -9.45 3.30 25.59
C VAL A 10 -10.05 4.70 25.46
N ILE A 11 -11.11 5.01 26.23
CA ILE A 11 -11.72 6.35 26.23
C ILE A 11 -10.76 7.39 26.80
N VAL A 12 -10.02 7.06 27.86
CA VAL A 12 -9.02 7.96 28.46
C VAL A 12 -7.84 8.18 27.50
N LEU A 13 -7.35 7.14 26.80
CA LEU A 13 -6.28 7.31 25.79
C LEU A 13 -6.74 8.16 24.62
N THR A 14 -7.98 7.99 24.14
CA THR A 14 -8.53 8.78 23.03
C THR A 14 -8.72 10.24 23.45
N ILE A 15 -9.17 10.51 24.66
CA ILE A 15 -9.34 11.87 25.22
C ILE A 15 -7.99 12.52 25.49
N VAL A 16 -7.01 11.79 26.03
CA VAL A 16 -5.65 12.32 26.29
C VAL A 16 -4.93 12.63 24.98
N CYS A 17 -5.08 11.80 23.93
CA CYS A 17 -4.54 12.12 22.62
C CYS A 17 -5.24 13.32 21.96
N SER A 18 -6.55 13.49 22.15
CA SER A 18 -7.29 14.59 21.53
C SER A 18 -7.12 15.94 22.25
N THR A 19 -6.96 15.93 23.58
CA THR A 19 -6.81 17.19 24.35
C THR A 19 -5.35 17.62 24.53
N GLY A 20 -4.39 16.67 24.49
CA GLY A 20 -2.96 16.98 24.65
C GLY A 20 -2.30 17.58 23.41
N ILE A 21 -2.83 17.29 22.21
CA ILE A 21 -2.26 17.78 20.94
C ILE A 21 -2.77 19.17 20.57
N PHE A 22 -3.98 19.54 20.95
CA PHE A 22 -4.58 20.84 20.62
C PHE A 22 -4.17 22.01 21.53
N GLY A 23 -3.42 21.75 22.61
CA GLY A 23 -3.00 22.77 23.57
C GLY A 23 -1.50 23.05 23.65
N LEU A 24 -0.68 22.32 22.90
CA LEU A 24 0.76 22.56 22.83
C LEU A 24 1.04 23.52 21.67
N ASP A 25 1.59 24.68 21.99
CA ASP A 25 2.18 25.55 20.97
C ASP A 25 3.47 24.86 20.46
N LEU A 26 3.32 24.10 19.38
CA LEU A 26 4.40 23.34 18.76
C LEU A 26 5.27 24.20 17.83
N THR A 27 5.00 25.49 17.72
CA THR A 27 5.65 26.39 16.76
C THR A 27 7.16 26.43 16.96
N ASP A 28 7.63 26.65 18.18
CA ASP A 28 9.05 26.70 18.51
C ASP A 28 9.74 25.33 18.34
N LEU A 29 9.05 24.25 18.71
CA LEU A 29 9.58 22.90 18.54
C LEU A 29 9.69 22.53 17.05
N SER A 30 8.68 22.87 16.25
CA SER A 30 8.69 22.61 14.81
C SER A 30 9.79 23.41 14.11
N TYR A 31 10.00 24.66 14.50
CA TYR A 31 11.08 25.51 13.98
C TYR A 31 12.46 24.89 14.23
N ASN A 32 12.73 24.52 15.47
CA ASN A 32 14.04 23.94 15.86
C ASN A 32 14.29 22.60 15.18
N LEU A 33 13.25 21.78 14.96
CA LEU A 33 13.36 20.52 14.25
C LEU A 33 13.59 20.75 12.75
N ALA A 34 12.83 21.63 12.12
CA ALA A 34 12.98 21.95 10.70
C ALA A 34 14.39 22.49 10.40
N ASP A 35 14.91 23.40 11.24
CA ASP A 35 16.24 23.98 11.07
C ASP A 35 17.35 22.93 11.19
N LYS A 36 17.26 22.00 12.15
CA LYS A 36 18.20 20.88 12.28
C LYS A 36 18.19 19.95 11.06
N PHE A 37 17.01 19.61 10.53
CA PHE A 37 16.89 18.76 9.36
C PHE A 37 17.32 19.48 8.08
N TYR A 38 17.04 20.78 7.96
CA TYR A 38 17.50 21.61 6.85
C TYR A 38 19.04 21.63 6.77
N SER A 39 19.73 21.75 7.91
CA SER A 39 21.19 21.72 7.96
C SER A 39 21.80 20.38 7.53
N LEU A 40 21.03 19.29 7.63
CA LEU A 40 21.48 17.95 7.24
C LEU A 40 21.27 17.62 5.76
N THR A 41 20.18 18.11 5.16
CA THR A 41 19.72 17.61 3.86
C THR A 41 19.58 18.68 2.77
N GLY A 42 19.58 19.98 3.13
CA GLY A 42 19.30 21.08 2.19
C GLY A 42 17.84 21.14 1.75
N ASN A 43 17.48 22.20 1.03
CA ASN A 43 16.12 22.38 0.51
C ASN A 43 16.12 22.34 -1.02
N TYR A 44 15.43 21.37 -1.59
CA TYR A 44 15.17 21.29 -3.03
C TYR A 44 13.67 21.47 -3.28
N GLU A 45 13.26 22.63 -3.69
CA GLU A 45 11.92 22.86 -4.19
C GLU A 45 11.89 22.42 -5.65
N GLY A 46 11.20 21.30 -5.88
CA GLY A 46 11.19 20.62 -7.16
C GLY A 46 10.47 21.40 -8.26
N THR A 47 11.04 21.31 -9.42
CA THR A 47 10.60 21.86 -10.70
C THR A 47 9.83 20.83 -11.52
N THR A 48 9.17 19.85 -10.90
CA THR A 48 8.47 18.77 -11.60
C THR A 48 7.01 19.09 -11.87
N GLY A 49 6.51 18.71 -13.03
CA GLY A 49 5.09 18.72 -13.38
C GLY A 49 4.27 17.66 -12.61
N PHE A 50 2.95 17.82 -12.54
CA PHE A 50 2.02 16.89 -11.90
C PHE A 50 2.41 16.51 -10.45
N ARG A 51 2.66 17.52 -9.64
CA ARG A 51 3.08 17.30 -8.23
C ARG A 51 2.01 16.63 -7.36
N SER A 52 0.76 16.60 -7.79
CA SER A 52 -0.32 15.84 -7.14
C SER A 52 0.02 14.34 -7.03
N LEU A 53 0.85 13.81 -7.93
CA LEU A 53 1.33 12.42 -7.87
C LEU A 53 2.21 12.12 -6.64
N LEU A 54 2.76 13.14 -5.99
CA LEU A 54 3.51 13.02 -4.73
C LEU A 54 2.62 13.06 -3.49
N ILE A 55 1.35 13.45 -3.66
CA ILE A 55 0.38 13.48 -2.57
C ILE A 55 -0.19 12.07 -2.42
N PRO A 56 -0.05 11.44 -1.26
CA PRO A 56 -0.65 10.12 -1.06
C PRO A 56 -2.18 10.23 -1.10
N SER A 57 -2.84 9.20 -1.58
CA SER A 57 -4.31 9.13 -1.54
C SER A 57 -4.86 9.20 -0.11
N GLY A 58 -4.01 8.93 0.88
CA GLY A 58 -4.36 8.93 2.29
C GLY A 58 -4.46 7.50 2.86
N GLY A 59 -5.12 7.38 4.00
CA GLY A 59 -5.37 6.09 4.62
C GLY A 59 -4.16 5.46 5.28
N ARG A 60 -4.08 4.11 5.24
CA ARG A 60 -3.08 3.30 5.92
C ARG A 60 -1.64 3.67 5.54
N ALA A 61 -1.38 3.89 4.27
CA ALA A 61 -0.03 4.21 3.78
C ALA A 61 0.48 5.54 4.34
N GLU A 62 -0.36 6.58 4.37
CA GLU A 62 0.00 7.87 4.95
C GLU A 62 0.19 7.78 6.46
N SER A 63 -0.64 7.00 7.16
CA SER A 63 -0.52 6.74 8.61
C SER A 63 0.82 6.07 8.97
N LEU A 64 1.43 5.34 8.04
CA LEU A 64 2.72 4.65 8.18
C LEU A 64 3.89 5.46 7.60
N GLY A 65 3.75 6.79 7.46
CA GLY A 65 4.82 7.64 6.95
C GLY A 65 5.21 7.32 5.50
N ASN A 66 4.29 6.84 4.69
CA ASN A 66 4.48 6.38 3.31
C ASN A 66 5.51 5.23 3.15
N ALA A 67 5.85 4.53 4.24
CA ALA A 67 6.72 3.36 4.19
C ALA A 67 5.91 2.12 3.74
N TYR A 68 5.56 2.06 2.46
CA TYR A 68 4.56 1.12 1.96
C TYR A 68 4.98 0.24 0.79
N THR A 69 6.07 0.54 0.07
CA THR A 69 6.56 -0.25 -1.09
C THR A 69 6.82 -1.72 -0.75
N GLY A 70 7.31 -2.01 0.45
CA GLY A 70 7.54 -3.38 0.93
C GLY A 70 6.36 -3.97 1.70
N LEU A 71 5.49 -3.16 2.29
CA LEU A 71 4.32 -3.65 3.04
C LEU A 71 3.15 -3.97 2.09
N ALA A 72 2.65 -3.00 1.36
CA ALA A 72 1.65 -3.07 0.31
C ALA A 72 0.54 -4.11 0.59
N ASP A 73 -0.06 -4.03 1.82
CA ASP A 73 -0.98 -5.04 2.36
C ASP A 73 -2.46 -4.73 2.10
N ASP A 74 -2.78 -3.59 1.50
CA ASP A 74 -4.13 -3.19 1.10
C ASP A 74 -4.13 -2.42 -0.24
N ILE A 75 -5.29 -1.94 -0.68
CA ILE A 75 -5.50 -1.25 -1.95
C ILE A 75 -4.64 0.01 -2.13
N SER A 76 -4.09 0.59 -1.05
CA SER A 76 -3.15 1.72 -1.15
C SER A 76 -1.83 1.34 -1.87
N TYR A 77 -1.59 0.04 -2.10
CA TYR A 77 -0.45 -0.46 -2.89
C TYR A 77 -0.31 0.23 -4.24
N ILE A 78 -1.44 0.65 -4.84
CA ILE A 78 -1.49 1.18 -6.21
C ILE A 78 -0.62 2.44 -6.39
N ASP A 79 -0.33 3.15 -5.30
CA ASP A 79 0.53 4.34 -5.29
C ASP A 79 2.01 4.00 -4.99
N PHE A 80 2.31 2.79 -4.49
CA PHE A 80 3.63 2.44 -3.98
C PHE A 80 4.30 1.29 -4.70
N ASN A 81 3.59 0.16 -4.89
CA ASN A 81 4.15 -1.02 -5.54
C ASN A 81 3.08 -1.79 -6.32
N PRO A 82 3.06 -1.68 -7.66
CA PRO A 82 2.03 -2.30 -8.49
C PRO A 82 2.00 -3.82 -8.45
N ALA A 83 3.05 -4.48 -7.95
CA ALA A 83 3.12 -5.94 -7.86
C ALA A 83 2.14 -6.52 -6.82
N ALA A 84 1.71 -5.71 -5.84
CA ALA A 84 1.00 -6.22 -4.68
C ALA A 84 -0.42 -6.72 -4.97
N SER A 85 -1.09 -6.28 -6.04
CA SER A 85 -2.46 -6.74 -6.36
C SER A 85 -2.57 -8.26 -6.50
N SER A 86 -1.51 -8.94 -6.96
CA SER A 86 -1.49 -10.39 -7.11
C SER A 86 -1.29 -11.17 -5.80
N ILE A 87 -0.94 -10.48 -4.71
CA ILE A 87 -0.73 -11.09 -3.39
C ILE A 87 -1.74 -10.64 -2.34
N LEU A 88 -2.61 -9.66 -2.64
CA LEU A 88 -3.67 -9.22 -1.73
C LEU A 88 -4.63 -10.36 -1.39
N GLU A 89 -5.14 -10.35 -0.17
CA GLU A 89 -6.11 -11.37 0.28
C GLU A 89 -7.53 -11.09 -0.20
N ASN A 90 -7.96 -9.83 -0.16
CA ASN A 90 -9.33 -9.46 -0.43
C ASN A 90 -9.49 -8.74 -1.76
N THR A 91 -10.69 -8.86 -2.34
CA THR A 91 -11.22 -7.90 -3.30
C THR A 91 -11.67 -6.69 -2.52
N GLU A 92 -11.23 -5.49 -2.88
CA GLU A 92 -11.48 -4.27 -2.14
C GLU A 92 -11.95 -3.14 -3.05
N ILE A 93 -12.85 -2.31 -2.53
CA ILE A 93 -13.20 -1.00 -3.09
C ILE A 93 -12.93 0.02 -1.99
N SER A 94 -12.33 1.14 -2.33
CA SER A 94 -11.96 2.16 -1.37
C SER A 94 -12.27 3.55 -1.87
N LEU A 95 -12.65 4.40 -0.93
CA LEU A 95 -12.80 5.84 -1.09
C LEU A 95 -11.82 6.53 -0.15
N PHE A 96 -11.12 7.53 -0.65
CA PHE A 96 -10.17 8.32 0.13
C PHE A 96 -10.50 9.80 -0.04
N HIS A 97 -10.42 10.52 1.06
CA HIS A 97 -10.44 11.98 1.12
C HIS A 97 -9.16 12.43 1.83
N ASN A 98 -8.38 13.27 1.18
CA ASN A 98 -7.17 13.86 1.76
C ASN A 98 -7.26 15.37 1.67
N SER A 99 -7.45 16.01 2.82
CA SER A 99 -7.38 17.47 2.94
C SER A 99 -5.92 17.90 2.90
N TRP A 100 -5.61 18.85 2.02
CA TRP A 100 -4.27 19.36 1.78
C TRP A 100 -4.14 20.83 2.21
N ILE A 101 -3.08 21.50 1.78
CA ILE A 101 -2.84 22.93 2.09
C ILE A 101 -3.76 23.85 1.31
N ALA A 102 -4.05 25.05 1.83
CA ALA A 102 -4.80 26.11 1.15
C ALA A 102 -6.15 25.65 0.60
N ASP A 103 -6.93 24.95 1.42
CA ASP A 103 -8.24 24.39 1.08
C ASP A 103 -8.24 23.44 -0.13
N SER A 104 -7.05 23.03 -0.58
CA SER A 104 -6.94 21.98 -1.60
C SER A 104 -7.25 20.61 -1.03
N ALA A 105 -7.77 19.72 -1.86
CA ALA A 105 -8.06 18.36 -1.45
C ALA A 105 -7.85 17.37 -2.60
N MET A 106 -7.70 16.09 -2.23
CA MET A 106 -7.64 14.97 -3.17
C MET A 106 -8.74 13.98 -2.83
N GLU A 107 -9.57 13.69 -3.83
CA GLU A 107 -10.58 12.63 -3.78
C GLU A 107 -10.13 11.44 -4.61
N THR A 108 -10.23 10.26 -4.05
CA THR A 108 -9.78 9.04 -4.75
C THR A 108 -10.78 7.91 -4.58
N ILE A 109 -11.08 7.24 -5.69
CA ILE A 109 -11.76 5.96 -5.71
C ILE A 109 -10.83 4.91 -6.29
N ALA A 110 -10.76 3.75 -5.66
CA ALA A 110 -9.93 2.65 -6.12
C ALA A 110 -10.65 1.31 -5.94
N ALA A 111 -10.33 0.35 -6.82
CA ALA A 111 -10.84 -1.01 -6.76
C ALA A 111 -9.72 -2.00 -7.11
N THR A 112 -9.70 -3.15 -6.44
CA THR A 112 -8.74 -4.21 -6.72
C THR A 112 -9.35 -5.58 -6.54
N THR A 113 -8.90 -6.54 -7.35
CA THR A 113 -9.29 -7.94 -7.24
C THR A 113 -8.14 -8.86 -7.61
N ARG A 114 -8.11 -10.03 -6.99
CA ARG A 114 -7.15 -11.07 -7.31
C ARG A 114 -7.85 -12.33 -7.82
N ILE A 115 -7.38 -12.87 -8.93
CA ILE A 115 -7.86 -14.12 -9.54
C ILE A 115 -6.66 -15.09 -9.57
N LYS A 116 -6.64 -16.07 -8.67
CA LYS A 116 -5.48 -16.98 -8.48
C LYS A 116 -4.19 -16.16 -8.23
N ASN A 117 -3.26 -16.18 -9.19
CA ASN A 117 -1.97 -15.49 -9.15
C ASN A 117 -1.98 -14.15 -9.90
N LEU A 118 -3.08 -13.80 -10.57
CA LEU A 118 -3.23 -12.55 -11.31
C LEU A 118 -3.95 -11.54 -10.42
N GLY A 119 -3.37 -10.36 -10.27
CA GLY A 119 -3.97 -9.18 -9.64
C GLY A 119 -4.37 -8.16 -10.69
N ILE A 120 -5.51 -7.52 -10.49
CA ILE A 120 -6.00 -6.43 -11.33
C ILE A 120 -6.51 -5.34 -10.40
N GLY A 121 -6.23 -4.09 -10.71
CA GLY A 121 -6.69 -2.94 -9.96
C GLY A 121 -6.86 -1.71 -10.82
N GLY A 122 -7.52 -0.72 -10.25
CA GLY A 122 -7.69 0.59 -10.87
C GLY A 122 -7.94 1.67 -9.84
N LYS A 123 -7.57 2.90 -10.18
CA LYS A 123 -7.74 4.07 -9.33
C LYS A 123 -8.05 5.28 -10.21
N ILE A 124 -8.93 6.15 -9.71
CA ILE A 124 -9.11 7.50 -10.24
C ILE A 124 -8.97 8.45 -9.06
N SER A 125 -8.10 9.43 -9.17
CA SER A 125 -7.90 10.50 -8.19
C SER A 125 -8.06 11.86 -8.85
N CYS A 126 -8.67 12.79 -8.13
CA CYS A 126 -8.82 14.16 -8.53
C CYS A 126 -8.29 15.06 -7.40
N PHE A 127 -7.21 15.75 -7.69
CA PHE A 127 -6.68 16.82 -6.84
C PHE A 127 -7.23 18.14 -7.33
N TYR A 128 -7.70 19.01 -6.43
CA TYR A 128 -8.21 20.31 -6.78
C TYR A 128 -7.77 21.38 -5.79
N VAL A 129 -7.51 22.57 -6.32
CA VAL A 129 -7.16 23.77 -5.56
C VAL A 129 -8.19 24.85 -5.88
N PRO A 130 -9.04 25.26 -4.91
CA PRO A 130 -9.96 26.35 -5.11
C PRO A 130 -9.23 27.69 -5.08
N PHE A 131 -9.60 28.60 -5.95
CA PHE A 131 -9.17 29.99 -5.86
C PHE A 131 -10.25 30.95 -6.33
N SER A 132 -10.14 32.19 -5.87
CA SER A 132 -11.11 33.23 -6.16
C SER A 132 -10.41 34.40 -6.82
N GLU A 133 -11.02 34.92 -7.87
CA GLU A 133 -10.61 36.16 -8.48
C GLU A 133 -11.34 37.35 -7.83
N TYR A 134 -10.63 38.43 -7.67
CA TYR A 134 -11.17 39.66 -7.12
C TYR A 134 -10.96 40.78 -8.13
N ASP A 135 -11.92 41.68 -8.24
CA ASP A 135 -11.78 42.90 -9.03
C ASP A 135 -10.85 43.92 -8.36
N SER A 136 -10.58 45.05 -9.04
CA SER A 136 -9.73 46.10 -8.53
C SER A 136 -10.28 46.82 -7.25
N PHE A 137 -11.54 46.55 -6.90
CA PHE A 137 -12.20 47.08 -5.70
C PHE A 137 -12.24 46.03 -4.57
N GLY A 138 -11.65 44.84 -4.75
CA GLY A 138 -11.65 43.76 -3.77
C GLY A 138 -12.95 42.97 -3.72
N THR A 139 -13.85 43.16 -4.69
CA THR A 139 -15.07 42.35 -4.78
C THR A 139 -14.79 41.05 -5.51
N LYS A 140 -15.25 39.92 -4.94
CA LYS A 140 -15.09 38.61 -5.57
C LYS A 140 -15.83 38.57 -6.90
N SER A 141 -15.11 38.34 -8.00
CA SER A 141 -15.65 38.29 -9.36
C SER A 141 -15.95 36.85 -9.82
N SER A 142 -15.09 35.87 -9.46
CA SER A 142 -15.29 34.47 -9.83
C SER A 142 -14.70 33.52 -8.81
N SER A 143 -15.11 32.26 -8.85
CA SER A 143 -14.48 31.14 -8.15
C SER A 143 -14.12 30.10 -9.18
N ASN A 144 -12.87 29.66 -9.17
CA ASN A 144 -12.32 28.75 -10.13
C ASN A 144 -11.56 27.62 -9.42
N TYR A 145 -11.24 26.57 -10.14
CA TYR A 145 -10.48 25.43 -9.64
C TYR A 145 -9.32 25.11 -10.59
N TYR A 146 -8.14 24.93 -10.01
CA TYR A 146 -7.08 24.18 -10.64
C TYR A 146 -7.33 22.70 -10.35
N THR A 147 -7.21 21.83 -11.34
CA THR A 147 -7.48 20.38 -11.17
C THR A 147 -6.39 19.54 -11.80
N GLU A 148 -6.02 18.47 -11.10
CA GLU A 148 -5.21 17.37 -11.67
C GLU A 148 -5.95 16.04 -11.45
N THR A 149 -6.34 15.40 -12.54
CA THR A 149 -7.05 14.11 -12.49
C THR A 149 -6.14 13.01 -13.02
N THR A 150 -5.94 11.96 -12.22
CA THR A 150 -5.11 10.80 -12.59
C THR A 150 -5.94 9.54 -12.59
N ALA A 151 -5.92 8.81 -13.70
CA ALA A 151 -6.44 7.46 -13.83
C ALA A 151 -5.29 6.44 -13.85
N VAL A 152 -5.43 5.35 -13.12
CA VAL A 152 -4.44 4.28 -13.01
C VAL A 152 -5.09 2.94 -13.30
N PHE A 153 -4.48 2.15 -14.15
CA PHE A 153 -4.82 0.75 -14.37
C PHE A 153 -3.65 -0.14 -13.97
N ASN A 154 -3.91 -1.14 -13.14
CA ASN A 154 -2.92 -2.04 -12.56
C ASN A 154 -3.11 -3.48 -13.02
N VAL A 155 -2.01 -4.14 -13.35
CA VAL A 155 -1.94 -5.60 -13.56
C VAL A 155 -0.68 -6.13 -12.88
N SER A 156 -0.81 -7.27 -12.19
CA SER A 156 0.34 -7.97 -11.60
C SER A 156 0.18 -9.48 -11.65
N HIS A 157 1.29 -10.19 -11.58
CA HIS A 157 1.31 -11.64 -11.52
C HIS A 157 2.30 -12.14 -10.47
N ASN A 158 1.88 -13.10 -9.65
CA ASN A 158 2.75 -13.77 -8.68
C ASN A 158 3.30 -15.06 -9.29
N PHE A 159 4.60 -15.07 -9.54
CA PHE A 159 5.33 -16.21 -10.13
C PHE A 159 5.76 -17.19 -9.06
N HIS A 160 5.67 -18.48 -9.36
CA HIS A 160 6.14 -19.60 -8.52
C HIS A 160 5.71 -19.52 -7.04
N PRO A 161 4.42 -19.24 -6.73
CA PRO A 161 3.98 -19.29 -5.34
C PRO A 161 4.06 -20.72 -4.82
N GLY A 162 4.70 -20.89 -3.67
CA GLY A 162 4.85 -22.17 -2.98
C GLY A 162 4.45 -22.08 -1.51
N TYR A 163 4.65 -23.18 -0.79
CA TYR A 163 4.37 -23.21 0.65
C TYR A 163 5.42 -22.42 1.45
N ILE A 164 6.71 -22.66 1.19
CA ILE A 164 7.83 -21.98 1.85
C ILE A 164 8.12 -20.67 1.15
N PHE A 165 8.36 -20.69 -0.16
CA PHE A 165 8.55 -19.52 -0.99
C PHE A 165 7.20 -19.05 -1.50
N LYS A 166 6.76 -17.87 -1.08
CA LYS A 166 5.44 -17.31 -1.43
C LYS A 166 5.37 -16.70 -2.84
N GLY A 167 6.42 -16.86 -3.61
CA GLY A 167 6.53 -16.35 -4.98
C GLY A 167 7.20 -15.00 -5.07
N LEU A 168 7.43 -14.60 -6.32
CA LEU A 168 7.89 -13.29 -6.73
C LEU A 168 6.78 -12.63 -7.51
N ALA A 169 6.12 -11.64 -6.92
CA ALA A 169 5.11 -10.86 -7.60
C ALA A 169 5.76 -9.75 -8.42
N VAL A 170 5.35 -9.61 -9.67
CA VAL A 170 5.76 -8.55 -10.58
C VAL A 170 4.51 -7.87 -11.09
N GLY A 171 4.51 -6.55 -11.17
CA GLY A 171 3.34 -5.79 -11.61
C GLY A 171 3.71 -4.48 -12.27
N SER A 172 2.72 -3.93 -12.97
CA SER A 172 2.82 -2.65 -13.64
C SER A 172 1.53 -1.86 -13.48
N ASN A 173 1.67 -0.54 -13.41
CA ASN A 173 0.59 0.43 -13.59
C ASN A 173 0.78 1.11 -14.94
N ILE A 174 -0.34 1.44 -15.58
CA ILE A 174 -0.41 2.44 -16.64
C ILE A 174 -1.19 3.62 -16.07
N LYS A 175 -0.62 4.80 -16.15
CA LYS A 175 -1.17 6.04 -15.57
C LYS A 175 -1.42 7.08 -16.66
N PHE A 176 -2.47 7.82 -16.44
CA PHE A 176 -2.92 8.87 -17.31
C PHE A 176 -3.31 10.07 -16.45
N SER A 177 -2.63 11.20 -16.60
CA SER A 177 -2.91 12.39 -15.81
C SER A 177 -3.26 13.56 -16.70
N TRP A 178 -4.31 14.28 -16.32
CA TRP A 178 -4.79 15.49 -16.97
C TRP A 178 -4.75 16.67 -16.00
N ARG A 179 -4.11 17.75 -16.40
CA ARG A 179 -4.09 19.03 -15.67
C ARG A 179 -5.05 20.01 -16.35
N GLY A 180 -6.09 20.44 -15.62
CA GLY A 180 -7.03 21.47 -16.03
C GLY A 180 -6.71 22.80 -15.37
N MET A 181 -6.53 23.83 -16.16
CA MET A 181 -6.36 25.21 -15.69
C MET A 181 -7.68 25.97 -15.81
N PRO A 182 -7.97 26.94 -14.93
CA PRO A 182 -9.16 27.77 -15.03
C PRO A 182 -9.04 28.81 -16.15
N ASP A 183 -10.19 29.32 -16.58
CA ASP A 183 -10.25 30.41 -17.53
C ASP A 183 -9.66 31.69 -16.92
N TYR A 184 -8.88 32.39 -17.70
CA TYR A 184 -8.29 33.67 -17.33
C TYR A 184 -8.86 34.79 -18.24
N SER A 185 -9.33 35.87 -17.63
CA SER A 185 -9.78 37.05 -18.36
C SER A 185 -8.76 38.18 -18.22
N ASP A 186 -8.12 38.52 -19.34
CA ASP A 186 -7.25 39.71 -19.40
C ASP A 186 -8.08 40.98 -19.27
N LYS A 187 -7.90 41.66 -18.15
CA LYS A 187 -8.66 42.92 -17.83
C LYS A 187 -8.32 44.08 -18.76
N THR A 188 -7.15 44.02 -19.43
CA THR A 188 -6.68 45.09 -20.32
C THR A 188 -7.28 44.93 -21.72
N THR A 189 -7.39 43.72 -22.21
CA THR A 189 -7.89 43.45 -23.56
C THR A 189 -9.35 43.00 -23.57
N GLY A 190 -9.92 42.65 -22.42
CA GLY A 190 -11.24 42.04 -22.30
C GLY A 190 -11.36 40.63 -22.93
N LYS A 191 -10.22 40.03 -23.33
CA LYS A 191 -10.18 38.71 -23.94
C LYS A 191 -10.12 37.65 -22.88
N THR A 192 -11.04 36.72 -22.91
CA THR A 192 -10.98 35.50 -22.07
C THR A 192 -10.11 34.45 -22.74
N ILE A 193 -9.09 33.95 -22.03
CA ILE A 193 -8.26 32.83 -22.42
C ILE A 193 -8.78 31.61 -21.65
N SER A 194 -9.21 30.59 -22.36
CA SER A 194 -9.71 29.37 -21.73
C SER A 194 -8.57 28.63 -21.05
N GLY A 195 -8.62 28.49 -19.74
CA GLY A 195 -7.61 27.81 -18.95
C GLY A 195 -7.64 26.28 -19.12
N SER A 196 -8.84 25.73 -19.35
CA SER A 196 -9.04 24.33 -19.73
C SER A 196 -8.91 24.10 -21.24
N GLY A 197 -8.59 25.14 -22.01
CA GLY A 197 -8.24 25.05 -23.41
C GLY A 197 -6.97 24.24 -23.64
N LEU A 198 -6.80 23.72 -24.85
CA LEU A 198 -5.67 22.87 -25.20
C LEU A 198 -4.31 23.55 -25.02
N GLU A 199 -4.24 24.87 -25.08
CA GLU A 199 -2.98 25.62 -24.98
C GLU A 199 -2.43 25.69 -23.54
N GLN A 200 -3.30 25.53 -22.52
CA GLN A 200 -2.88 25.62 -21.10
C GLN A 200 -3.00 24.28 -20.37
N SER A 201 -3.62 23.28 -20.99
CA SER A 201 -3.72 21.94 -20.44
C SER A 201 -2.41 21.18 -20.55
N ALA A 202 -2.22 20.24 -19.67
CA ALA A 202 -1.13 19.27 -19.77
C ALA A 202 -1.69 17.85 -19.63
N LEU A 203 -1.07 16.93 -20.34
CA LEU A 203 -1.39 15.51 -20.32
C LEU A 203 -0.13 14.73 -20.07
N ALA A 204 -0.16 13.79 -19.12
CA ALA A 204 0.97 12.92 -18.85
C ALA A 204 0.58 11.46 -19.02
N PHE A 205 1.47 10.71 -19.66
CA PHE A 205 1.43 9.25 -19.77
C PHE A 205 2.59 8.67 -18.99
N MET A 206 2.30 7.74 -18.08
CA MET A 206 3.29 7.19 -17.20
C MET A 206 3.06 5.69 -17.00
N ALA A 207 4.13 5.01 -16.63
CA ALA A 207 4.09 3.63 -16.18
C ALA A 207 4.82 3.48 -14.86
N ASP A 208 4.33 2.57 -14.00
CA ASP A 208 5.09 2.08 -12.86
C ASP A 208 5.44 0.61 -13.09
N ILE A 209 6.54 0.19 -12.50
CA ILE A 209 6.96 -1.21 -12.45
C ILE A 209 7.29 -1.53 -11.00
N GLY A 210 6.88 -2.70 -10.53
CA GLY A 210 7.16 -3.13 -9.17
C GLY A 210 7.40 -4.62 -9.05
N ILE A 211 8.16 -4.97 -8.03
CA ILE A 211 8.47 -6.33 -7.64
C ILE A 211 8.27 -6.42 -6.12
N ILE A 212 7.67 -7.50 -5.64
CA ILE A 212 7.54 -7.78 -4.21
C ILE A 212 7.66 -9.28 -3.95
N THR A 213 8.35 -9.62 -2.87
CA THR A 213 8.47 -11.00 -2.38
C THR A 213 8.11 -11.08 -0.92
N GLN A 214 7.72 -12.29 -0.47
CA GLN A 214 7.32 -12.57 0.89
C GLN A 214 8.10 -13.78 1.42
N PHE A 215 8.64 -13.68 2.62
CA PHE A 215 9.43 -14.74 3.26
C PHE A 215 9.29 -14.71 4.78
N ASN A 216 9.80 -15.74 5.45
CA ASN A 216 9.83 -15.82 6.91
C ASN A 216 11.24 -15.56 7.43
N PHE A 217 11.35 -14.64 8.41
CA PHE A 217 12.59 -14.36 9.11
C PHE A 217 12.29 -13.97 10.57
N LEU A 218 12.92 -14.64 11.53
CA LEU A 218 12.74 -14.40 12.97
C LEU A 218 11.27 -14.20 13.37
N LYS A 219 10.43 -15.18 13.02
CA LYS A 219 9.00 -15.17 13.28
C LYS A 219 8.69 -15.81 14.63
N PHE A 220 8.14 -15.02 15.55
CA PHE A 220 7.85 -15.47 16.92
C PHE A 220 6.39 -15.89 17.14
N TYR A 221 5.67 -16.25 16.09
CA TYR A 221 4.30 -16.73 16.16
C TYR A 221 4.02 -17.77 15.08
N ASN A 222 3.06 -18.65 15.35
CA ASN A 222 2.66 -19.67 14.38
C ASN A 222 1.58 -19.10 13.44
N SER A 223 1.87 -19.07 12.14
CA SER A 223 0.95 -18.67 11.07
C SER A 223 1.51 -19.14 9.72
N ARG A 224 0.65 -19.42 8.74
CA ARG A 224 1.04 -19.70 7.36
C ARG A 224 1.48 -18.45 6.58
N GLU A 225 1.11 -17.26 7.06
CA GLU A 225 1.46 -16.00 6.43
C GLU A 225 2.93 -15.67 6.65
N SER A 226 3.57 -15.09 5.66
CA SER A 226 4.93 -14.58 5.79
C SER A 226 4.95 -13.36 6.71
N ASN A 227 6.01 -13.27 7.52
CA ASN A 227 6.20 -12.14 8.44
C ASN A 227 7.11 -11.04 7.89
N CYS A 228 7.76 -11.28 6.76
CA CYS A 228 8.59 -10.31 6.06
C CYS A 228 8.10 -10.11 4.63
N ARG A 229 8.20 -8.88 4.16
CA ARG A 229 8.03 -8.54 2.75
C ARG A 229 9.14 -7.58 2.34
N ALA A 230 9.65 -7.74 1.13
CA ALA A 230 10.59 -6.82 0.52
C ALA A 230 10.12 -6.47 -0.89
N GLY A 231 10.15 -5.19 -1.23
CA GLY A 231 9.66 -4.70 -2.50
C GLY A 231 10.57 -3.63 -3.08
N VAL A 232 10.56 -3.56 -4.41
CA VAL A 232 11.21 -2.52 -5.21
C VAL A 232 10.17 -1.98 -6.19
N SER A 233 10.16 -0.68 -6.41
CA SER A 233 9.27 -0.04 -7.39
C SER A 233 9.98 1.10 -8.11
N PHE A 234 9.64 1.25 -9.38
CA PHE A 234 9.92 2.42 -10.21
C PHE A 234 8.57 3.06 -10.54
N SER A 235 8.42 4.32 -10.21
CA SER A 235 7.16 5.04 -10.31
C SER A 235 7.24 6.22 -11.24
N ASN A 236 6.14 6.49 -11.96
CA ASN A 236 5.96 7.67 -12.84
C ASN A 236 6.99 7.76 -13.97
N LEU A 237 7.36 6.61 -14.57
CA LEU A 237 8.21 6.56 -15.76
C LEU A 237 7.39 6.99 -16.96
N GLY A 238 7.67 8.14 -17.58
CA GLY A 238 6.89 8.64 -18.69
C GLY A 238 7.25 10.04 -19.10
N ALA A 239 6.30 10.71 -19.78
CA ALA A 239 6.44 12.07 -20.26
C ALA A 239 5.14 12.87 -20.07
N ALA A 240 5.29 14.15 -19.83
CA ALA A 240 4.20 15.12 -19.88
C ALA A 240 4.24 15.88 -21.23
N ILE A 241 3.06 16.17 -21.76
CA ILE A 241 2.86 16.96 -22.98
C ILE A 241 2.10 18.21 -22.56
N THR A 242 2.67 19.38 -22.85
CA THR A 242 2.08 20.67 -22.59
C THR A 242 1.88 21.44 -23.90
N GLY A 243 1.02 22.44 -23.92
CA GLY A 243 0.89 23.36 -25.05
C GLY A 243 0.28 22.72 -26.30
N PHE A 244 -0.91 22.15 -26.22
CA PHE A 244 -1.60 21.53 -27.36
C PHE A 244 -1.97 22.47 -28.53
N GLY A 245 -1.58 23.76 -28.48
CA GLY A 245 -1.87 24.75 -29.52
C GLY A 245 -0.86 24.74 -30.66
N SER A 246 -0.09 25.82 -30.75
CA SER A 246 0.86 26.05 -31.85
C SER A 246 2.22 25.39 -31.67
N SER A 247 2.58 25.00 -30.41
CA SER A 247 3.82 24.30 -30.08
C SER A 247 3.57 23.27 -28.99
N ILE A 248 3.76 22.00 -29.30
CA ILE A 248 3.77 20.91 -28.31
C ILE A 248 5.16 20.90 -27.70
N GLU A 249 5.27 21.11 -26.40
CA GLU A 249 6.54 21.05 -25.67
C GLU A 249 6.51 19.90 -24.67
N PHE A 250 7.62 19.16 -24.57
CA PHE A 250 7.84 18.09 -23.59
C PHE A 250 8.79 18.63 -22.49
N ASP A 251 8.28 19.59 -21.71
CA ASP A 251 9.16 20.47 -20.96
C ASP A 251 9.14 20.25 -19.44
N ASP A 252 8.08 19.63 -18.90
CA ASP A 252 7.99 19.41 -17.48
C ASP A 252 8.46 18.01 -17.10
N PRO A 253 9.57 17.81 -16.38
CA PRO A 253 9.96 16.51 -15.88
C PRO A 253 8.91 15.97 -14.90
N LEU A 254 8.62 14.69 -15.01
CA LEU A 254 7.69 14.02 -14.10
C LEU A 254 8.35 13.67 -12.77
N THR A 255 7.52 13.41 -11.76
CA THR A 255 7.96 12.99 -10.42
C THR A 255 8.43 11.53 -10.40
N THR A 256 9.39 11.20 -11.27
CA THR A 256 9.92 9.83 -11.40
C THR A 256 10.73 9.46 -10.16
N SER A 257 10.58 8.22 -9.69
CA SER A 257 11.33 7.75 -8.51
C SER A 257 11.54 6.25 -8.50
N ALA A 258 12.65 5.83 -7.88
CA ALA A 258 12.92 4.44 -7.51
C ALA A 258 12.74 4.27 -6.00
N GLY A 259 12.00 3.26 -5.57
CA GLY A 259 11.71 2.97 -4.17
C GLY A 259 12.10 1.55 -3.79
N ILE A 260 12.66 1.40 -2.58
CA ILE A 260 12.92 0.11 -1.95
C ILE A 260 12.22 0.13 -0.60
N GLY A 261 11.44 -0.91 -0.31
CA GLY A 261 10.70 -1.03 0.93
C GLY A 261 10.86 -2.40 1.58
N PHE A 262 10.78 -2.41 2.88
CA PHE A 262 10.82 -3.63 3.68
C PHE A 262 9.75 -3.55 4.78
N SER A 263 9.08 -4.67 5.06
CA SER A 263 8.19 -4.78 6.21
C SER A 263 8.47 -6.02 7.02
N TYR A 264 8.30 -5.90 8.33
CA TYR A 264 8.60 -6.95 9.30
C TYR A 264 7.53 -7.04 10.38
N LYS A 265 6.98 -8.24 10.57
CA LYS A 265 5.96 -8.55 11.57
C LYS A 265 6.52 -9.61 12.55
N PRO A 266 7.27 -9.21 13.58
CA PRO A 266 7.84 -10.15 14.54
C PRO A 266 6.79 -10.87 15.38
N LEU A 267 5.76 -10.15 15.79
CA LEU A 267 4.62 -10.62 16.58
C LEU A 267 3.32 -10.33 15.84
N ARG A 268 2.27 -11.10 16.09
CA ARG A 268 0.96 -10.91 15.43
C ARG A 268 0.44 -9.47 15.47
N PRO A 269 0.48 -8.75 16.62
CA PRO A 269 -0.08 -7.41 16.69
C PRO A 269 0.86 -6.31 16.18
N LEU A 270 2.13 -6.61 15.88
CA LEU A 270 3.12 -5.56 15.59
C LEU A 270 3.67 -5.68 14.16
N THR A 271 3.57 -4.60 13.41
CA THR A 271 4.14 -4.49 12.06
C THR A 271 5.02 -3.25 11.98
N PHE A 272 6.23 -3.42 11.46
CA PHE A 272 7.17 -2.36 11.15
C PHE A 272 7.32 -2.28 9.63
N SER A 273 7.47 -1.08 9.11
CA SER A 273 7.74 -0.85 7.69
C SER A 273 8.83 0.21 7.52
N PHE A 274 9.63 0.05 6.47
CA PHE A 274 10.72 0.93 6.11
C PHE A 274 10.68 1.18 4.62
N GLU A 275 10.97 2.41 4.22
CA GLU A 275 11.00 2.86 2.83
C GLU A 275 12.21 3.74 2.62
N PHE A 276 12.88 3.53 1.50
CA PHE A 276 13.82 4.47 0.92
C PHE A 276 13.40 4.71 -0.53
N ARG A 277 13.29 5.98 -0.92
CA ARG A 277 12.88 6.36 -2.26
C ARG A 277 13.77 7.47 -2.78
N GLN A 278 14.35 7.25 -3.95
CA GLN A 278 15.19 8.19 -4.67
C GLN A 278 14.43 8.74 -5.88
N PRO A 279 14.03 10.02 -5.86
CA PRO A 279 13.59 10.71 -7.07
C PRO A 279 14.74 10.90 -8.05
N PHE A 280 14.45 10.92 -9.34
CA PHE A 280 15.41 11.22 -10.38
C PHE A 280 14.69 11.79 -11.61
N ASP A 281 15.39 12.56 -12.43
CA ASP A 281 14.92 13.03 -13.72
C ASP A 281 15.52 12.14 -14.82
N ILE A 282 14.66 11.62 -15.69
CA ILE A 282 15.11 10.75 -16.80
C ILE A 282 15.92 11.55 -17.82
N SER A 283 15.62 12.85 -17.97
CA SER A 283 16.31 13.75 -18.93
C SER A 283 17.61 14.32 -18.37
N ALA A 284 17.79 14.30 -17.03
CA ALA A 284 18.95 14.89 -16.35
C ALA A 284 19.41 13.97 -15.18
N LEU A 285 19.90 12.78 -15.53
CA LEU A 285 20.30 11.76 -14.53
C LEU A 285 21.50 12.16 -13.67
N ASP A 286 22.25 13.17 -14.06
CA ASP A 286 23.35 13.76 -13.33
C ASP A 286 22.91 14.77 -12.26
N GLU A 287 21.69 15.25 -12.29
CA GLU A 287 21.11 16.10 -11.29
C GLU A 287 20.66 15.30 -10.07
N TYR A 288 21.29 15.56 -8.93
CA TYR A 288 20.94 14.91 -7.68
C TYR A 288 19.61 15.48 -7.12
N GLN A 289 18.63 14.60 -6.92
CA GLN A 289 17.41 14.93 -6.20
C GLN A 289 17.43 14.30 -4.80
N ILE A 290 16.84 15.00 -3.83
CA ILE A 290 16.86 14.56 -2.43
C ILE A 290 15.97 13.33 -2.24
N PHE A 291 16.50 12.33 -1.55
CA PHE A 291 15.82 11.09 -1.22
C PHE A 291 14.69 11.29 -0.18
N TYR A 292 13.79 10.32 -0.13
CA TYR A 292 12.81 10.15 0.93
C TYR A 292 13.20 8.92 1.74
N ALA A 293 13.05 9.03 3.06
CA ALA A 293 13.13 7.89 3.95
C ALA A 293 11.89 7.87 4.83
N GLY A 294 11.22 6.73 4.91
CA GLY A 294 10.01 6.56 5.70
C GLY A 294 10.11 5.37 6.65
N THR A 295 9.48 5.49 7.81
CA THR A 295 9.31 4.40 8.75
C THR A 295 7.87 4.38 9.25
N GLY A 296 7.30 3.19 9.38
CA GLY A 296 5.94 2.99 9.86
C GLY A 296 5.88 1.93 10.94
N PHE A 297 4.98 2.13 11.88
CA PHE A 297 4.66 1.22 12.95
C PHE A 297 3.14 1.05 13.03
N CYS A 298 2.67 -0.19 13.06
CA CYS A 298 1.28 -0.54 13.28
C CYS A 298 1.17 -1.49 14.46
N ALA A 299 0.26 -1.18 15.37
CA ALA A 299 -0.11 -2.03 16.50
C ALA A 299 -1.59 -2.41 16.42
N ASP A 300 -1.88 -3.69 16.18
CA ASP A 300 -3.22 -4.25 16.21
C ASP A 300 -3.64 -4.46 17.68
N ILE A 301 -4.35 -3.51 18.26
CA ILE A 301 -4.76 -3.54 19.68
C ILE A 301 -5.87 -4.58 19.90
N THR A 302 -6.77 -4.67 18.93
CA THR A 302 -7.85 -5.67 18.88
C THR A 302 -8.04 -6.14 17.46
N SER A 303 -8.89 -7.12 17.22
CA SER A 303 -9.23 -7.58 15.87
C SER A 303 -9.97 -6.54 15.02
N TYR A 304 -10.47 -5.48 15.62
CA TYR A 304 -11.26 -4.42 14.97
C TYR A 304 -10.66 -3.02 15.14
N PHE A 305 -9.54 -2.87 15.87
CA PHE A 305 -8.91 -1.58 16.10
C PHE A 305 -7.40 -1.67 16.08
N SER A 306 -6.76 -0.81 15.27
CA SER A 306 -5.31 -0.67 15.14
C SER A 306 -4.90 0.79 15.28
N ILE A 307 -3.72 1.01 15.84
CA ILE A 307 -3.05 2.32 15.92
C ILE A 307 -1.84 2.26 14.99
N LEU A 308 -1.67 3.33 14.22
CA LEU A 308 -0.58 3.47 13.27
C LEU A 308 0.20 4.75 13.55
N CYS A 309 1.50 4.66 13.47
CA CYS A 309 2.41 5.81 13.59
C CYS A 309 3.39 5.78 12.42
N GLY A 310 3.70 6.93 11.86
CA GLY A 310 4.62 7.05 10.77
C GLY A 310 5.53 8.25 10.89
N PHE A 311 6.73 8.10 10.37
CA PHE A 311 7.67 9.19 10.21
C PHE A 311 8.23 9.14 8.79
N GLN A 312 8.28 10.28 8.13
CA GLN A 312 8.87 10.44 6.81
C GLN A 312 9.83 11.62 6.83
N LEU A 313 11.01 11.43 6.30
CA LEU A 313 11.98 12.48 6.00
C LEU A 313 12.01 12.69 4.49
N LYS A 314 11.77 13.91 4.05
CA LYS A 314 11.88 14.34 2.66
C LYS A 314 12.67 15.62 2.60
N GLY A 315 13.95 15.54 2.22
CA GLY A 315 14.84 16.68 2.33
C GLY A 315 14.93 17.14 3.80
N ALA A 316 14.82 18.44 4.01
CA ALA A 316 14.79 19.04 5.36
C ALA A 316 13.43 18.94 6.07
N ASN A 317 12.41 18.29 5.46
CA ASN A 317 11.04 18.39 5.90
C ASN A 317 10.57 17.07 6.55
N PRO A 318 10.68 16.93 7.87
CA PRO A 318 10.12 15.79 8.57
C PRO A 318 8.59 15.88 8.61
N ARG A 319 7.96 14.71 8.42
CA ARG A 319 6.53 14.51 8.56
C ARG A 319 6.26 13.45 9.60
N PHE A 320 5.38 13.74 10.52
CA PHE A 320 4.87 12.79 11.48
C PHE A 320 3.42 12.46 11.16
N SER A 321 3.07 11.20 11.18
CA SER A 321 1.71 10.74 10.93
C SER A 321 1.25 9.89 12.10
N LEU A 322 -0.01 10.09 12.50
CA LEU A 322 -0.70 9.29 13.49
C LEU A 322 -2.05 8.86 12.93
N GLY A 323 -2.27 7.58 12.84
CA GLY A 323 -3.50 7.02 12.28
C GLY A 323 -4.19 6.03 13.21
N SER A 324 -5.47 5.85 12.98
CA SER A 324 -6.27 4.81 13.61
C SER A 324 -7.09 4.09 12.55
N GLU A 325 -7.20 2.78 12.68
CA GLU A 325 -8.04 1.94 11.83
C GLU A 325 -9.12 1.26 12.66
N PHE A 326 -10.34 1.30 12.14
CA PHE A 326 -11.50 0.62 12.71
C PHE A 326 -12.09 -0.33 11.69
N GLU A 327 -12.26 -1.58 12.04
CA GLU A 327 -12.91 -2.58 11.19
C GLU A 327 -14.28 -2.95 11.78
N ILE A 328 -15.35 -2.64 11.05
CA ILE A 328 -16.73 -2.94 11.41
C ILE A 328 -17.32 -3.77 10.28
N PHE A 329 -17.71 -5.03 10.55
CA PHE A 329 -18.15 -5.98 9.54
C PHE A 329 -17.11 -6.18 8.42
N LYS A 330 -17.43 -5.75 7.21
CA LYS A 330 -16.56 -5.82 6.02
C LYS A 330 -16.00 -4.45 5.63
N MET A 331 -16.23 -3.44 6.44
CA MET A 331 -15.77 -2.08 6.20
C MET A 331 -14.62 -1.75 7.14
N ARG A 332 -13.57 -1.17 6.58
CA ARG A 332 -12.43 -0.64 7.34
C ARG A 332 -12.36 0.85 7.10
N PHE A 333 -12.37 1.60 8.18
CA PHE A 333 -12.21 3.04 8.19
C PHE A 333 -10.83 3.39 8.72
N ASN A 334 -10.15 4.31 8.10
CA ASN A 334 -8.91 4.87 8.59
C ASN A 334 -9.09 6.39 8.74
N LEU A 335 -8.64 6.90 9.87
CA LEU A 335 -8.50 8.32 10.15
C LEU A 335 -7.02 8.59 10.41
N ASN A 336 -6.42 9.48 9.65
CA ASN A 336 -5.03 9.87 9.77
C ASN A 336 -4.89 11.37 9.98
N TYR A 337 -3.98 11.73 10.88
CA TYR A 337 -3.51 13.09 11.10
C TYR A 337 -2.02 13.13 10.80
N SER A 338 -1.61 14.05 9.95
CA SER A 338 -0.21 14.27 9.58
C SER A 338 0.22 15.69 9.89
N LEU A 339 1.33 15.81 10.60
CA LEU A 339 2.04 17.04 10.86
C LEU A 339 3.25 17.12 9.91
N ASP A 340 3.20 18.07 8.99
CA ASP A 340 4.24 18.28 7.99
C ASP A 340 5.00 19.56 8.30
N LEU A 341 6.29 19.46 8.54
CA LEU A 341 7.18 20.57 8.86
C LEU A 341 7.86 21.12 7.60
N THR A 342 7.13 21.24 6.50
CA THR A 342 7.66 21.68 5.19
C THR A 342 8.02 23.16 5.14
N SER A 343 7.56 23.95 6.09
CA SER A 343 7.83 25.37 6.15
C SER A 343 8.39 25.75 7.51
N SER A 344 9.47 26.49 7.52
CA SER A 344 10.01 27.08 8.75
C SER A 344 9.06 28.14 9.36
N LEU A 345 8.04 28.57 8.62
CA LEU A 345 7.10 29.61 9.07
C LEU A 345 5.85 29.06 9.72
N ASN A 346 5.31 27.95 9.25
CA ASN A 346 4.13 27.28 9.85
C ASN A 346 4.10 25.79 9.57
N PRO A 347 3.97 24.93 10.57
CA PRO A 347 3.72 23.51 10.34
C PRO A 347 2.35 23.33 9.67
N ILE A 348 2.27 22.42 8.70
CA ILE A 348 1.06 22.14 7.97
C ILE A 348 0.40 20.91 8.59
N ASN A 349 -0.80 21.09 9.12
CA ASN A 349 -1.63 20.03 9.64
C ASN A 349 -2.52 19.50 8.52
N ARG A 350 -2.62 18.16 8.41
CA ARG A 350 -3.46 17.50 7.42
C ARG A 350 -4.26 16.38 8.04
N ILE A 351 -5.45 16.21 7.52
CA ILE A 351 -6.33 15.09 7.89
C ILE A 351 -6.69 14.35 6.64
N SER A 352 -6.52 13.03 6.67
CA SER A 352 -7.04 12.14 5.63
C SER A 352 -7.96 11.08 6.23
N VAL A 353 -8.97 10.72 5.46
CA VAL A 353 -9.96 9.71 5.83
C VAL A 353 -10.09 8.73 4.69
N SER A 354 -10.14 7.45 5.00
CA SER A 354 -10.47 6.43 4.01
C SER A 354 -11.52 5.45 4.51
N ALA A 355 -12.35 5.00 3.59
CA ALA A 355 -13.31 3.92 3.81
C ALA A 355 -13.04 2.83 2.78
N LYS A 356 -12.82 1.59 3.26
CA LYS A 356 -12.55 0.42 2.44
C LYS A 356 -13.61 -0.64 2.68
N ILE A 357 -14.13 -1.21 1.61
CA ILE A 357 -15.11 -2.30 1.64
C ILE A 357 -14.43 -3.56 1.15
N LYS A 358 -14.35 -4.58 2.01
CA LYS A 358 -13.84 -5.91 1.68
C LYS A 358 -14.96 -6.74 1.08
N LEU A 359 -14.89 -7.02 -0.21
CA LEU A 359 -15.88 -7.82 -0.94
C LEU A 359 -15.64 -9.34 -0.82
N GLY A 360 -14.61 -9.73 -0.06
CA GLY A 360 -14.26 -11.11 0.20
C GLY A 360 -13.02 -11.58 -0.55
N ASP A 361 -12.61 -12.79 -0.24
CA ASP A 361 -11.37 -13.42 -0.71
C ASP A 361 -11.59 -14.48 -1.81
N LYS A 362 -12.78 -14.54 -2.39
CA LYS A 362 -13.20 -15.55 -3.39
C LYS A 362 -13.01 -17.00 -2.89
N GLY A 363 -13.29 -17.25 -1.61
CA GLY A 363 -13.21 -18.59 -1.00
C GLY A 363 -11.80 -19.08 -0.67
N ARG A 364 -10.76 -18.24 -0.83
CA ARG A 364 -9.37 -18.65 -0.55
C ARG A 364 -9.14 -19.08 0.89
N LYS A 365 -9.76 -18.41 1.85
CA LYS A 365 -9.66 -18.75 3.27
C LYS A 365 -10.34 -20.09 3.56
N GLU A 366 -11.51 -20.32 2.97
CA GLU A 366 -12.24 -21.58 3.09
C GLU A 366 -11.45 -22.75 2.50
N ILE A 367 -10.90 -22.58 1.28
CA ILE A 367 -10.02 -23.57 0.66
C ILE A 367 -8.83 -23.89 1.56
N ARG A 368 -8.18 -22.87 2.12
CA ARG A 368 -7.03 -23.03 3.03
C ARG A 368 -7.40 -23.83 4.28
N LEU A 369 -8.54 -23.54 4.90
CA LEU A 369 -9.03 -24.28 6.05
C LEU A 369 -9.34 -25.73 5.70
N LYS A 370 -9.91 -25.98 4.54
CA LYS A 370 -10.22 -27.33 4.08
C LYS A 370 -8.93 -28.15 3.80
N VAL A 371 -7.91 -27.52 3.24
CA VAL A 371 -6.58 -28.14 3.05
C VAL A 371 -5.95 -28.51 4.40
N ASP A 372 -6.04 -27.61 5.41
CA ASP A 372 -5.53 -27.89 6.76
C ASP A 372 -6.28 -29.03 7.44
N GLU A 373 -7.60 -29.08 7.26
CA GLU A 373 -8.45 -30.17 7.78
C GLU A 373 -8.07 -31.51 7.16
N LEU A 374 -7.98 -31.58 5.82
CA LEU A 374 -7.59 -32.80 5.10
C LEU A 374 -6.16 -33.25 5.46
N TYR A 375 -5.25 -32.29 5.63
CA TYR A 375 -3.89 -32.61 6.05
C TYR A 375 -3.84 -33.20 7.47
N SER A 376 -4.56 -32.58 8.40
CA SER A 376 -4.64 -33.05 9.79
C SER A 376 -5.32 -34.42 9.89
N TYR A 377 -6.35 -34.65 9.08
CA TYR A 377 -7.01 -35.95 8.97
C TYR A 377 -6.06 -37.03 8.43
N GLY A 378 -5.29 -36.72 7.39
CA GLY A 378 -4.26 -37.62 6.88
C GLY A 378 -3.19 -37.94 7.92
N LEU A 379 -2.79 -36.98 8.76
CA LEU A 379 -1.85 -37.25 9.87
C LEU A 379 -2.42 -38.20 10.90
N SER A 380 -3.71 -38.11 11.23
CA SER A 380 -4.35 -39.07 12.15
C SER A 380 -4.39 -40.48 11.58
N LEU A 381 -4.72 -40.66 10.29
CA LEU A 381 -4.71 -41.92 9.60
C LEU A 381 -3.28 -42.53 9.54
N TYR A 382 -2.30 -41.67 9.28
CA TYR A 382 -0.88 -42.09 9.29
C TYR A 382 -0.45 -42.60 10.67
N ALA A 383 -0.85 -41.94 11.75
CA ALA A 383 -0.59 -42.39 13.13
C ALA A 383 -1.26 -43.74 13.45
N GLU A 384 -2.42 -44.02 12.83
CA GLU A 384 -3.12 -45.30 12.92
C GLU A 384 -2.52 -46.40 11.99
N ARG A 385 -1.43 -46.11 11.27
CA ARG A 385 -0.78 -46.95 10.26
C ARG A 385 -1.64 -47.24 9.02
N LYS A 386 -2.71 -46.47 8.79
CA LYS A 386 -3.54 -46.56 7.60
C LYS A 386 -2.93 -45.70 6.47
N TYR A 387 -1.78 -46.12 5.97
CA TYR A 387 -0.95 -45.29 5.07
C TYR A 387 -1.66 -45.00 3.74
N ASP A 388 -2.33 -45.97 3.13
CA ASP A 388 -3.01 -45.80 1.85
C ASP A 388 -4.17 -44.81 1.96
N GLU A 389 -4.95 -44.83 3.07
CA GLU A 389 -6.00 -43.87 3.34
C GLU A 389 -5.45 -42.44 3.61
N ALA A 390 -4.33 -42.35 4.33
CA ALA A 390 -3.64 -41.07 4.58
C ALA A 390 -3.18 -40.42 3.26
N ILE A 391 -2.60 -41.23 2.36
CA ILE A 391 -2.17 -40.79 1.02
C ILE A 391 -3.39 -40.18 0.24
N ILE A 392 -4.53 -40.86 0.27
CA ILE A 392 -5.75 -40.39 -0.39
C ILE A 392 -6.18 -39.03 0.17
N ALA A 393 -6.21 -38.89 1.50
CA ALA A 393 -6.59 -37.61 2.15
C ALA A 393 -5.63 -36.46 1.75
N TRP A 394 -4.32 -36.71 1.71
CA TRP A 394 -3.34 -35.71 1.30
C TRP A 394 -3.37 -35.41 -0.21
N GLN A 395 -3.71 -36.40 -1.05
CA GLN A 395 -3.94 -36.14 -2.47
C GLN A 395 -5.16 -35.24 -2.71
N GLU A 396 -6.22 -35.39 -1.90
CA GLU A 396 -7.37 -34.48 -1.94
C GLU A 396 -6.98 -33.07 -1.50
N ALA A 397 -6.13 -32.93 -0.48
CA ALA A 397 -5.57 -31.63 -0.09
C ALA A 397 -4.78 -30.99 -1.24
N LEU A 398 -3.96 -31.76 -1.98
CA LEU A 398 -3.20 -31.29 -3.12
C LEU A 398 -4.05 -30.94 -4.35
N LYS A 399 -5.23 -31.53 -4.52
CA LYS A 399 -6.20 -31.12 -5.55
C LYS A 399 -6.74 -29.70 -5.29
N LEU A 400 -6.89 -29.33 -4.01
CA LEU A 400 -7.36 -27.99 -3.60
C LEU A 400 -6.22 -26.97 -3.63
N ASP A 401 -5.03 -27.34 -3.15
CA ASP A 401 -3.83 -26.52 -3.14
C ASP A 401 -2.61 -27.32 -3.61
N LYS A 402 -2.32 -27.24 -4.90
CA LYS A 402 -1.20 -27.97 -5.53
C LYS A 402 0.19 -27.57 -5.03
N TYR A 403 0.30 -26.43 -4.33
CA TYR A 403 1.54 -25.90 -3.79
C TYR A 403 1.71 -26.19 -2.29
N PHE A 404 0.87 -27.05 -1.72
CA PHE A 404 0.95 -27.44 -0.32
C PHE A 404 2.02 -28.52 -0.11
N ASP A 405 3.29 -28.13 -0.05
CA ASP A 405 4.45 -29.01 0.07
C ASP A 405 4.36 -30.00 1.25
N PRO A 406 3.83 -29.65 2.46
CA PRO A 406 3.72 -30.62 3.55
C PRO A 406 2.92 -31.88 3.20
N ALA A 407 1.85 -31.75 2.41
CA ALA A 407 1.12 -32.94 1.97
C ALA A 407 1.89 -33.76 0.94
N ARG A 408 2.69 -33.11 0.07
CA ARG A 408 3.54 -33.80 -0.91
C ARG A 408 4.63 -34.63 -0.23
N GLU A 409 5.33 -34.03 0.74
CA GLU A 409 6.35 -34.73 1.55
C GLU A 409 5.74 -35.84 2.37
N ALA A 410 4.56 -35.63 2.97
CA ALA A 410 3.87 -36.67 3.73
C ALA A 410 3.44 -37.85 2.87
N ILE A 411 2.98 -37.63 1.62
CA ILE A 411 2.66 -38.70 0.66
C ILE A 411 3.91 -39.53 0.32
N GLU A 412 5.05 -38.88 0.07
CA GLU A 412 6.29 -39.54 -0.23
C GLU A 412 6.72 -40.45 0.91
N ILE A 413 6.71 -39.96 2.14
CA ILE A 413 7.04 -40.74 3.33
C ILE A 413 6.06 -41.92 3.52
N ALA A 414 4.75 -41.67 3.44
CA ALA A 414 3.73 -42.67 3.64
C ALA A 414 3.78 -43.79 2.56
N SER A 415 4.09 -43.42 1.32
CA SER A 415 4.22 -44.40 0.22
C SER A 415 5.40 -45.33 0.42
N GLN A 416 6.51 -44.84 0.99
CA GLN A 416 7.65 -45.72 1.37
C GLN A 416 7.26 -46.71 2.46
N TYR A 417 6.55 -46.28 3.50
CA TYR A 417 6.07 -47.16 4.57
C TYR A 417 5.01 -48.16 4.08
N SER A 418 4.06 -47.73 3.25
CA SER A 418 3.04 -48.61 2.65
C SER A 418 3.71 -49.72 1.80
N SER A 419 4.68 -49.37 0.95
CA SER A 419 5.41 -50.36 0.13
C SER A 419 6.24 -51.33 0.96
N MET A 420 6.88 -50.85 2.04
CA MET A 420 7.63 -51.71 2.97
C MET A 420 6.70 -52.69 3.69
N LEU A 421 5.52 -52.24 4.16
CA LEU A 421 4.57 -53.17 4.81
C LEU A 421 4.05 -54.20 3.85
N LYS A 422 3.73 -53.85 2.60
CA LYS A 422 3.31 -54.82 1.57
C LYS A 422 4.40 -55.88 1.32
N LEU A 423 5.68 -55.48 1.22
CA LEU A 423 6.78 -56.38 1.05
C LEU A 423 6.93 -57.35 2.25
N ILE A 424 6.79 -56.84 3.50
CA ILE A 424 6.85 -57.68 4.70
C ILE A 424 5.68 -58.70 4.71
N GLN A 425 4.49 -58.25 4.31
CA GLN A 425 3.32 -59.11 4.24
C GLN A 425 3.50 -60.24 3.19
N ASP A 426 3.96 -59.86 1.99
CA ASP A 426 4.25 -60.82 0.91
C ASP A 426 5.30 -61.86 1.35
N LEU A 427 6.36 -61.43 2.08
CA LEU A 427 7.36 -62.33 2.62
C LEU A 427 6.82 -63.26 3.72
N THR A 428 5.90 -62.77 4.54
CA THR A 428 5.25 -63.54 5.60
C THR A 428 4.30 -64.57 5.00
N ASP A 429 3.52 -64.21 4.00
CA ASP A 429 2.60 -65.09 3.29
C ASP A 429 3.36 -66.17 2.54
N TYR A 430 4.49 -65.84 1.88
CA TYR A 430 5.38 -66.81 1.23
C TYR A 430 5.96 -67.83 2.21
N ASN A 431 6.36 -67.40 3.42
CA ASN A 431 6.86 -68.32 4.43
C ASN A 431 5.78 -69.28 4.98
N ASN A 432 4.55 -68.77 5.16
CA ASN A 432 3.38 -69.51 5.64
C ASN A 432 2.90 -70.56 4.59
N GLU A 433 3.12 -70.31 3.30
CA GLU A 433 2.82 -71.32 2.23
C GLU A 433 3.84 -72.43 2.11
N GLN A 434 5.00 -72.24 2.73
CA GLN A 434 6.08 -73.28 2.71
C GLN A 434 6.09 -74.22 3.96
N GLU A 435 5.34 -73.84 5.02
CA GLU A 435 5.07 -74.69 6.19
C GLU A 435 3.78 -75.51 5.98
#